data_f73e9a878bf95875a79dce048407dfc7
#
_entry.id   f73e9a878bf95875a79dce048407dfc7
#
_cell.length_a   1.000
_cell.length_b   1.000
_cell.length_c   1.000
_cell.angle_alpha   90.00
_cell.angle_beta   90.00
_cell.angle_gamma   90.00
#
_symmetry.space_group_name_H-M   'P 1'
#
loop_
_entity.id
_entity.type
_entity.pdbx_description
1 polymer ?
#
loop_
_entity_poly.entity_id
_entity_poly.type
_entity_poly.pdbx_seq_one_letter_code
_entity_poly.pdbx_strand_id
1 'polypeptide(L)'
;MSDFGIEIKTSKVFPEVKIVKTEPWYDYRGEMWTTWESEWDILPEGNEWKISKFTRSRKNVLRGLHGDDVTWKFVHCVYGEIYQVVVDNRPESPNYNKWESYIISDRNHVGILIPAGFVNAHLCLTDECVFHYMQSYPKDYVDWFDQDEVKWNNPKIGIEWPIDNPILNWRDK
;
A
#
# COMPACT_ATOMS: atom_id res chain seq x y z
N MET A 1 25.48 -10.22 8.06
CA MET A 1 24.01 -10.32 7.99
C MET A 1 23.48 -9.51 9.14
N SER A 2 22.83 -8.41 8.86
CA SER A 2 22.16 -7.61 9.88
C SER A 2 20.85 -8.33 10.22
N ASP A 3 20.80 -8.98 11.39
CA ASP A 3 19.55 -9.51 11.96
C ASP A 3 18.63 -8.36 12.39
N PHE A 4 18.19 -7.53 11.43
CA PHE A 4 17.06 -6.66 11.68
C PHE A 4 15.82 -7.56 11.69
N GLY A 5 15.19 -7.66 12.86
CA GLY A 5 14.00 -8.48 13.02
C GLY A 5 12.94 -8.10 12.00
N ILE A 6 12.44 -9.10 11.27
CA ILE A 6 11.31 -8.95 10.36
C ILE A 6 10.17 -9.85 10.82
N GLU A 7 8.96 -9.33 10.80
CA GLU A 7 7.74 -10.09 11.03
C GLU A 7 6.85 -10.00 9.79
N ILE A 8 6.52 -11.14 9.18
CA ILE A 8 5.62 -11.22 8.04
C ILE A 8 4.33 -11.94 8.48
N LYS A 9 3.20 -11.25 8.38
CA LYS A 9 1.88 -11.79 8.65
C LYS A 9 1.00 -11.68 7.41
N THR A 10 0.01 -12.56 7.29
CA THR A 10 -1.05 -12.41 6.30
C THR A 10 -2.22 -11.61 6.89
N SER A 11 -2.93 -10.90 6.01
CA SER A 11 -4.19 -10.27 6.37
C SER A 11 -5.20 -11.32 6.87
N LYS A 12 -6.10 -10.89 7.74
CA LYS A 12 -7.20 -11.74 8.21
C LYS A 12 -8.30 -11.90 7.17
N VAL A 13 -8.47 -10.92 6.30
CA VAL A 13 -9.52 -10.87 5.27
C VAL A 13 -9.00 -11.41 3.95
N PHE A 14 -7.74 -11.09 3.61
CA PHE A 14 -7.11 -11.41 2.33
C PHE A 14 -5.81 -12.20 2.55
N PRO A 15 -5.83 -13.54 2.47
CA PRO A 15 -4.64 -14.35 2.73
C PRO A 15 -3.43 -14.01 1.83
N GLU A 16 -3.67 -13.41 0.67
CA GLU A 16 -2.64 -13.00 -0.29
C GLU A 16 -1.97 -11.66 0.09
N VAL A 17 -2.63 -10.82 0.87
CA VAL A 17 -2.09 -9.55 1.37
C VAL A 17 -1.15 -9.83 2.53
N LYS A 18 0.11 -9.39 2.43
CA LYS A 18 1.10 -9.56 3.51
C LYS A 18 1.34 -8.24 4.23
N ILE A 19 1.41 -8.31 5.53
CA ILE A 19 1.78 -7.22 6.42
C ILE A 19 3.21 -7.50 6.87
N VAL A 20 4.14 -6.63 6.49
CA VAL A 20 5.57 -6.77 6.78
C VAL A 20 5.96 -5.70 7.77
N LYS A 21 6.40 -6.08 8.96
CA LYS A 21 6.91 -5.18 9.96
C LYS A 21 8.41 -5.39 10.13
N THR A 22 9.18 -4.31 10.11
CA THR A 22 10.62 -4.36 10.35
C THR A 22 10.96 -3.67 11.68
N GLU A 23 11.97 -4.21 12.37
CA GLU A 23 12.48 -3.60 13.60
C GLU A 23 13.58 -2.60 13.23
N PRO A 24 13.47 -1.33 13.62
CA PRO A 24 14.49 -0.34 13.35
C PRO A 24 15.70 -0.50 14.26
N TRP A 25 16.86 -0.09 13.76
CA TRP A 25 18.06 0.06 14.57
C TRP A 25 18.24 1.51 15.01
N TYR A 26 18.55 1.72 16.30
CA TYR A 26 18.68 3.05 16.90
C TYR A 26 20.11 3.32 17.37
N ASP A 27 20.59 4.55 17.13
CA ASP A 27 21.78 5.10 17.76
C ASP A 27 21.60 6.60 18.07
N TYR A 28 22.67 7.26 18.51
CA TYR A 28 22.64 8.70 18.82
C TYR A 28 22.33 9.63 17.62
N ARG A 29 22.34 9.11 16.39
CA ARG A 29 21.99 9.85 15.16
C ARG A 29 20.51 9.73 14.80
N GLY A 30 19.80 8.74 15.36
CA GLY A 30 18.41 8.46 15.06
C GLY A 30 18.17 6.97 14.80
N GLU A 31 17.35 6.67 13.82
CA GLU A 31 16.94 5.32 13.46
C GLU A 31 17.21 4.98 11.99
N MET A 32 17.39 3.69 11.74
CA MET A 32 17.52 3.13 10.40
C MET A 32 16.67 1.85 10.33
N TRP A 33 15.86 1.73 9.29
CA TRP A 33 15.09 0.51 9.04
C TRP A 33 15.16 0.12 7.57
N THR A 34 14.92 -1.16 7.31
CA THR A 34 14.90 -1.72 5.97
C THR A 34 13.46 -1.76 5.46
N THR A 35 13.22 -1.24 4.28
CA THR A 35 11.90 -1.30 3.63
C THR A 35 11.72 -2.56 2.80
N TRP A 36 12.83 -3.14 2.31
CA TRP A 36 12.81 -4.37 1.54
C TRP A 36 14.21 -4.99 1.43
N GLU A 37 14.26 -6.31 1.45
CA GLU A 37 15.43 -7.14 1.10
C GLU A 37 15.00 -8.30 0.18
N SER A 38 15.91 -8.74 -0.69
CA SER A 38 15.66 -9.82 -1.64
C SER A 38 15.31 -11.16 -0.98
N GLU A 39 15.87 -11.39 0.19
CA GLU A 39 15.71 -12.61 0.98
C GLU A 39 14.32 -12.74 1.63
N TRP A 40 13.49 -11.70 1.62
CA TRP A 40 12.17 -11.76 2.26
C TRP A 40 11.15 -12.62 1.53
N ASP A 41 11.40 -12.95 0.28
CA ASP A 41 10.56 -13.83 -0.56
C ASP A 41 9.05 -13.51 -0.46
N ILE A 42 8.73 -12.22 -0.56
CA ILE A 42 7.36 -11.73 -0.42
C ILE A 42 6.58 -11.74 -1.73
N LEU A 43 7.26 -11.72 -2.89
CA LEU A 43 6.64 -11.82 -4.21
C LEU A 43 6.42 -13.28 -4.62
N PRO A 44 5.43 -13.57 -5.48
CA PRO A 44 5.33 -14.87 -6.13
C PRO A 44 6.56 -15.18 -6.98
N GLU A 45 6.89 -16.46 -7.09
CA GLU A 45 8.01 -16.94 -7.90
C GLU A 45 7.97 -16.38 -9.33
N GLY A 46 9.13 -15.97 -9.84
CA GLY A 46 9.28 -15.41 -11.18
C GLY A 46 8.94 -13.91 -11.29
N ASN A 47 8.53 -13.27 -10.20
CA ASN A 47 8.32 -11.83 -10.15
C ASN A 47 9.53 -11.09 -9.57
N GLU A 48 9.77 -9.88 -10.06
CA GLU A 48 10.84 -8.99 -9.60
C GLU A 48 10.33 -7.55 -9.46
N TRP A 49 10.92 -6.78 -8.56
CA TRP A 49 10.64 -5.36 -8.40
C TRP A 49 11.24 -4.57 -9.57
N LYS A 50 10.40 -3.81 -10.28
CA LYS A 50 10.81 -3.05 -11.47
C LYS A 50 10.82 -1.54 -11.25
N ILE A 51 9.97 -1.03 -10.37
CA ILE A 51 9.82 0.39 -10.11
C ILE A 51 9.78 0.63 -8.61
N SER A 52 10.44 1.71 -8.18
CA SER A 52 10.35 2.27 -6.83
C SER A 52 10.01 3.76 -6.96
N LYS A 53 8.91 4.21 -6.35
CA LYS A 53 8.40 5.58 -6.45
C LYS A 53 8.05 6.16 -5.09
N PHE A 54 8.12 7.48 -4.99
CA PHE A 54 7.67 8.24 -3.83
C PHE A 54 6.59 9.24 -4.24
N THR A 55 5.62 9.46 -3.36
CA THR A 55 4.69 10.59 -3.45
C THR A 55 4.66 11.32 -2.13
N ARG A 56 4.65 12.66 -2.19
CA ARG A 56 4.46 13.52 -1.03
C ARG A 56 3.04 14.07 -1.06
N SER A 57 2.37 14.03 0.07
CA SER A 57 1.00 14.52 0.23
C SER A 57 0.87 15.32 1.52
N ARG A 58 0.05 16.37 1.48
CA ARG A 58 -0.35 17.12 2.66
C ARG A 58 -1.58 16.47 3.31
N LYS A 59 -1.87 16.86 4.53
CA LYS A 59 -3.00 16.38 5.33
C LYS A 59 -4.30 16.35 4.53
N ASN A 60 -5.09 15.31 4.74
CA ASN A 60 -6.39 15.07 4.12
C ASN A 60 -6.36 14.81 2.60
N VAL A 61 -5.19 14.72 1.97
CA VAL A 61 -5.10 14.25 0.59
C VAL A 61 -5.34 12.75 0.55
N LEU A 62 -6.29 12.33 -0.28
CA LEU A 62 -6.56 10.94 -0.60
C LEU A 62 -6.17 10.68 -2.07
N ARG A 63 -5.46 9.59 -2.31
CA ARG A 63 -5.09 9.09 -3.65
C ARG A 63 -5.56 7.66 -3.81
N GLY A 64 -6.39 7.39 -4.80
CA GLY A 64 -6.96 6.06 -5.07
C GLY A 64 -8.49 6.10 -5.15
N LEU A 65 -9.15 4.99 -5.36
CA LEU A 65 -8.65 3.62 -5.38
C LEU A 65 -8.17 3.25 -6.78
N HIS A 66 -6.92 2.85 -6.90
CA HIS A 66 -6.32 2.48 -8.19
C HIS A 66 -5.65 1.11 -8.12
N GLY A 67 -5.73 0.34 -9.19
CA GLY A 67 -5.08 -0.95 -9.34
C GLY A 67 -5.23 -1.49 -10.75
N ASP A 68 -4.75 -2.68 -10.95
CA ASP A 68 -4.88 -3.46 -12.17
C ASP A 68 -4.69 -4.95 -11.85
N ASP A 69 -4.94 -5.81 -12.82
CA ASP A 69 -4.93 -7.27 -12.67
C ASP A 69 -3.54 -7.92 -12.80
N VAL A 70 -2.47 -7.13 -12.99
CA VAL A 70 -1.12 -7.66 -13.21
C VAL A 70 -0.07 -7.11 -12.26
N THR A 71 -0.31 -5.95 -11.63
CA THR A 71 0.69 -5.24 -10.82
C THR A 71 0.59 -5.58 -9.34
N TRP A 72 1.66 -6.13 -8.79
CA TRP A 72 1.91 -6.25 -7.36
C TRP A 72 2.52 -4.95 -6.84
N LYS A 73 2.10 -4.52 -5.66
CA LYS A 73 2.61 -3.31 -5.01
C LYS A 73 3.09 -3.64 -3.60
N PHE A 74 4.24 -3.08 -3.21
CA PHE A 74 4.68 -3.09 -1.83
C PHE A 74 4.79 -1.65 -1.33
N VAL A 75 3.96 -1.28 -0.36
CA VAL A 75 3.72 0.11 0.02
C VAL A 75 4.13 0.40 1.44
N HIS A 76 4.67 1.61 1.68
CA HIS A 76 5.13 2.10 2.97
C HIS A 76 4.75 3.57 3.16
N CYS A 77 4.76 4.03 4.41
CA CYS A 77 4.83 5.44 4.74
C CYS A 77 6.19 5.70 5.41
N VAL A 78 7.11 6.36 4.70
CA VAL A 78 8.48 6.59 5.16
C VAL A 78 8.65 7.92 5.90
N TYR A 79 7.60 8.73 5.94
CA TYR A 79 7.49 9.94 6.75
C TYR A 79 6.02 10.25 7.02
N GLY A 80 5.67 10.54 8.26
CA GLY A 80 4.30 10.79 8.68
C GLY A 80 3.46 9.52 8.82
N GLU A 81 2.14 9.67 8.68
CA GLU A 81 1.18 8.58 8.88
C GLU A 81 0.08 8.62 7.84
N ILE A 82 -0.32 7.45 7.37
CA ILE A 82 -1.39 7.28 6.40
C ILE A 82 -2.41 6.23 6.85
N TYR A 83 -3.65 6.41 6.42
CA TYR A 83 -4.69 5.40 6.41
C TYR A 83 -4.67 4.71 5.04
N GLN A 84 -4.11 3.51 4.99
CA GLN A 84 -4.00 2.69 3.79
C GLN A 84 -5.22 1.79 3.68
N VAL A 85 -5.89 1.78 2.54
CA VAL A 85 -7.02 0.88 2.23
C VAL A 85 -6.64 -0.04 1.09
N VAL A 86 -7.05 -1.30 1.20
CA VAL A 86 -6.91 -2.35 0.18
C VAL A 86 -8.28 -2.96 -0.05
N VAL A 87 -8.70 -3.09 -1.31
CA VAL A 87 -9.99 -3.66 -1.73
C VAL A 87 -9.75 -4.76 -2.74
N ASP A 88 -10.39 -5.90 -2.56
CA ASP A 88 -10.39 -6.95 -3.57
C ASP A 88 -11.31 -6.53 -4.74
N ASN A 89 -10.71 -6.24 -5.90
CA ASN A 89 -11.42 -5.80 -7.10
C ASN A 89 -11.60 -6.93 -8.14
N ARG A 90 -11.33 -8.18 -7.76
CA ARG A 90 -11.46 -9.35 -8.63
C ARG A 90 -12.92 -9.84 -8.64
N PRO A 91 -13.67 -9.72 -9.75
CA PRO A 91 -15.09 -10.08 -9.79
C PRO A 91 -15.39 -11.53 -9.40
N GLU A 92 -14.44 -12.45 -9.70
CA GLU A 92 -14.59 -13.89 -9.42
C GLU A 92 -14.17 -14.27 -7.99
N SER A 93 -13.67 -13.32 -7.20
CA SER A 93 -13.23 -13.58 -5.83
C SER A 93 -14.42 -13.69 -4.87
N PRO A 94 -14.39 -14.61 -3.91
CA PRO A 94 -15.38 -14.67 -2.82
C PRO A 94 -15.28 -13.44 -1.89
N ASN A 95 -14.21 -12.66 -2.03
CA ASN A 95 -13.97 -11.44 -1.28
C ASN A 95 -14.19 -10.16 -2.12
N TYR A 96 -14.75 -10.28 -3.32
CA TYR A 96 -15.01 -9.12 -4.19
C TYR A 96 -15.72 -7.99 -3.44
N ASN A 97 -15.22 -6.76 -3.58
CA ASN A 97 -15.67 -5.56 -2.87
C ASN A 97 -15.46 -5.55 -1.34
N LYS A 98 -14.88 -6.58 -0.74
CA LYS A 98 -14.43 -6.47 0.64
C LYS A 98 -13.18 -5.61 0.72
N TRP A 99 -13.01 -4.96 1.86
CA TRP A 99 -11.86 -4.08 2.11
C TRP A 99 -11.27 -4.30 3.50
N GLU A 100 -10.02 -3.90 3.64
CA GLU A 100 -9.30 -3.83 4.91
C GLU A 100 -8.45 -2.56 4.94
N SER A 101 -8.24 -2.00 6.13
CA SER A 101 -7.43 -0.81 6.31
C SER A 101 -6.29 -1.04 7.29
N TYR A 102 -5.23 -0.25 7.10
CA TYR A 102 -4.01 -0.29 7.89
C TYR A 102 -3.55 1.13 8.20
N ILE A 103 -3.15 1.37 9.45
CA ILE A 103 -2.36 2.56 9.77
C ILE A 103 -0.90 2.19 9.52
N ILE A 104 -0.25 2.90 8.62
CA ILE A 104 1.18 2.75 8.35
C ILE A 104 1.90 4.10 8.49
N SER A 105 3.08 4.08 9.09
CA SER A 105 3.82 5.29 9.46
C SER A 105 5.32 5.04 9.56
N ASP A 106 6.08 6.13 9.59
CA ASP A 106 7.52 6.13 9.91
C ASP A 106 7.83 5.67 11.35
N ARG A 107 6.81 5.45 12.19
CA ARG A 107 6.97 4.98 13.57
C ARG A 107 6.69 3.50 13.76
N ASN A 108 5.79 2.93 12.96
CA ASN A 108 5.46 1.51 13.09
C ASN A 108 6.20 0.61 12.09
N HIS A 109 6.90 1.20 11.10
CA HIS A 109 7.75 0.54 10.11
C HIS A 109 7.04 -0.62 9.39
N VAL A 110 5.73 -0.46 9.15
CA VAL A 110 4.89 -1.45 8.47
C VAL A 110 4.86 -1.19 6.97
N GLY A 111 5.05 -2.24 6.19
CA GLY A 111 4.76 -2.27 4.76
C GLY A 111 3.61 -3.22 4.45
N ILE A 112 2.86 -2.95 3.40
CA ILE A 112 1.76 -3.80 2.93
C ILE A 112 2.04 -4.28 1.51
N LEU A 113 2.14 -5.60 1.34
CA LEU A 113 2.17 -6.22 0.01
C LEU A 113 0.73 -6.39 -0.49
N ILE A 114 0.44 -5.76 -1.61
CA ILE A 114 -0.87 -5.74 -2.25
C ILE A 114 -0.78 -6.53 -3.56
N PRO A 115 -1.55 -7.61 -3.71
CA PRO A 115 -1.55 -8.44 -4.91
C PRO A 115 -2.11 -7.72 -6.14
N ALA A 116 -1.80 -8.24 -7.32
CA ALA A 116 -2.51 -7.94 -8.55
C ALA A 116 -4.00 -8.25 -8.41
N GLY A 117 -4.86 -7.47 -9.08
CA GLY A 117 -6.31 -7.57 -8.98
C GLY A 117 -6.93 -6.85 -7.77
N PHE A 118 -6.09 -6.23 -6.93
CA PHE A 118 -6.56 -5.36 -5.85
C PHE A 118 -6.43 -3.89 -6.24
N VAL A 119 -7.37 -3.07 -5.78
CA VAL A 119 -7.24 -1.61 -5.80
C VAL A 119 -6.89 -1.10 -4.41
N ASN A 120 -6.13 -0.02 -4.36
CA ASN A 120 -5.70 0.56 -3.10
C ASN A 120 -5.76 2.08 -3.11
N ALA A 121 -5.91 2.65 -1.92
CA ALA A 121 -5.83 4.09 -1.69
C ALA A 121 -5.11 4.38 -0.37
N HIS A 122 -4.56 5.59 -0.26
CA HIS A 122 -4.06 6.11 1.00
C HIS A 122 -4.56 7.54 1.26
N LEU A 123 -4.86 7.80 2.53
CA LEU A 123 -5.22 9.10 3.05
C LEU A 123 -4.09 9.59 3.98
N CYS A 124 -3.56 10.79 3.75
CA CYS A 124 -2.57 11.41 4.61
C CYS A 124 -3.21 11.91 5.91
N LEU A 125 -2.80 11.37 7.06
CA LEU A 125 -3.35 11.69 8.39
C LEU A 125 -2.57 12.81 9.09
N THR A 126 -1.26 12.91 8.86
CA THR A 126 -0.38 13.94 9.42
C THR A 126 -0.33 15.18 8.53
N ASP A 127 0.30 16.26 8.98
CA ASP A 127 0.41 17.51 8.20
C ASP A 127 1.01 17.26 6.82
N GLU A 128 1.95 16.34 6.75
CA GLU A 128 2.56 15.84 5.52
C GLU A 128 2.87 14.35 5.68
N CYS A 129 2.85 13.60 4.58
CA CYS A 129 3.36 12.24 4.52
C CYS A 129 4.18 12.00 3.24
N VAL A 130 5.10 11.05 3.32
CA VAL A 130 5.82 10.50 2.16
C VAL A 130 5.47 9.03 2.03
N PHE A 131 4.68 8.73 1.01
CA PHE A 131 4.30 7.39 0.62
C PHE A 131 5.32 6.83 -0.37
N HIS A 132 5.87 5.66 -0.07
CA HIS A 132 6.78 4.92 -0.92
C HIS A 132 6.10 3.66 -1.40
N TYR A 133 6.27 3.33 -2.67
CA TYR A 133 5.79 2.07 -3.20
C TYR A 133 6.71 1.49 -4.28
N MET A 134 6.85 0.18 -4.23
CA MET A 134 7.51 -0.63 -5.25
C MET A 134 6.45 -1.35 -6.07
N GLN A 135 6.74 -1.59 -7.35
CA GLN A 135 5.84 -2.29 -8.26
C GLN A 135 6.57 -3.44 -8.97
N SER A 136 5.86 -4.57 -9.06
CA SER A 136 6.25 -5.72 -9.85
C SER A 136 5.12 -6.08 -10.81
N TYR A 137 5.44 -6.32 -12.07
CA TYR A 137 4.51 -6.69 -13.13
C TYR A 137 5.22 -7.56 -14.17
N PRO A 138 4.50 -8.51 -14.85
CA PRO A 138 5.17 -9.55 -15.67
C PRO A 138 5.71 -9.03 -17.00
N LYS A 139 5.05 -8.07 -17.63
CA LYS A 139 5.38 -7.56 -18.98
C LYS A 139 5.61 -6.06 -18.97
N ASP A 140 4.63 -5.31 -19.49
CA ASP A 140 4.67 -3.87 -19.61
C ASP A 140 4.04 -3.19 -18.38
N TYR A 141 4.47 -1.97 -18.12
CA TYR A 141 3.89 -1.13 -17.09
C TYR A 141 2.47 -0.72 -17.48
N VAL A 142 1.52 -0.95 -16.58
CA VAL A 142 0.15 -0.43 -16.73
C VAL A 142 0.15 1.03 -16.33
N ASP A 143 -0.01 1.91 -17.31
CA ASP A 143 0.00 3.35 -17.07
C ASP A 143 -1.25 3.78 -16.28
N TRP A 144 -1.17 4.95 -15.65
CA TRP A 144 -2.19 5.43 -14.73
C TRP A 144 -3.58 5.55 -15.35
N PHE A 145 -3.71 5.79 -16.67
CA PHE A 145 -4.98 5.90 -17.37
C PHE A 145 -5.56 4.55 -17.82
N ASP A 146 -4.78 3.46 -17.74
CA ASP A 146 -5.22 2.10 -18.06
C ASP A 146 -5.53 1.29 -16.79
N GLN A 147 -5.31 1.88 -15.60
CA GLN A 147 -5.63 1.24 -14.32
C GLN A 147 -7.11 1.33 -14.00
N ASP A 148 -7.62 0.33 -13.28
CA ASP A 148 -8.95 0.39 -12.68
C ASP A 148 -9.07 1.58 -11.74
N GLU A 149 -10.17 2.32 -11.87
CA GLU A 149 -10.53 3.44 -11.02
C GLU A 149 -11.84 3.13 -10.29
N VAL A 150 -11.76 3.01 -8.99
CA VAL A 150 -12.91 2.79 -8.13
C VAL A 150 -13.11 4.02 -7.26
N LYS A 151 -14.33 4.53 -7.21
CA LYS A 151 -14.63 5.72 -6.38
C LYS A 151 -14.35 5.45 -4.91
N TRP A 152 -13.62 6.36 -4.27
CA TRP A 152 -13.24 6.28 -2.86
C TRP A 152 -14.43 6.11 -1.91
N ASN A 153 -15.59 6.69 -2.26
CA ASN A 153 -16.83 6.67 -1.49
C ASN A 153 -17.90 5.73 -2.10
N ASN A 154 -17.47 4.71 -2.85
CA ASN A 154 -18.41 3.76 -3.46
C ASN A 154 -19.27 3.07 -2.39
N PRO A 155 -20.60 3.27 -2.39
CA PRO A 155 -21.48 2.75 -1.34
C PRO A 155 -21.59 1.20 -1.33
N LYS A 156 -21.22 0.53 -2.44
CA LYS A 156 -21.20 -0.94 -2.51
C LYS A 156 -20.01 -1.53 -1.75
N ILE A 157 -18.92 -0.77 -1.63
CA ILE A 157 -17.72 -1.17 -0.88
C ILE A 157 -17.88 -0.74 0.58
N GLY A 158 -18.38 0.48 0.81
CA GLY A 158 -18.68 0.99 2.14
C GLY A 158 -17.44 1.22 3.02
N ILE A 159 -16.36 1.75 2.44
CA ILE A 159 -15.13 2.05 3.18
C ILE A 159 -15.41 3.12 4.24
N GLU A 160 -15.03 2.83 5.47
CA GLU A 160 -15.12 3.76 6.60
C GLU A 160 -13.86 4.64 6.66
N TRP A 161 -13.91 5.80 6.01
CA TRP A 161 -12.81 6.75 6.02
C TRP A 161 -12.82 7.59 7.31
N PRO A 162 -11.65 7.94 7.88
CA PRO A 162 -11.57 8.78 9.08
C PRO A 162 -11.93 10.25 8.84
N ILE A 163 -12.27 10.64 7.60
CA ILE A 163 -12.74 11.98 7.24
C ILE A 163 -13.84 11.92 6.16
N ASP A 164 -14.73 12.92 6.17
CA ASP A 164 -15.85 12.98 5.22
C ASP A 164 -15.50 13.70 3.91
N ASN A 165 -14.52 14.59 3.93
CA ASN A 165 -14.20 15.48 2.81
C ASN A 165 -12.70 15.49 2.51
N PRO A 166 -12.16 14.42 1.85
CA PRO A 166 -10.77 14.37 1.45
C PRO A 166 -10.46 15.36 0.33
N ILE A 167 -9.19 15.75 0.24
CA ILE A 167 -8.67 16.50 -0.90
C ILE A 167 -8.36 15.50 -2.01
N LEU A 168 -9.06 15.62 -3.13
CA LEU A 168 -8.98 14.72 -4.26
C LEU A 168 -8.42 15.40 -5.51
N ASN A 169 -7.75 14.62 -6.35
CA ASN A 169 -7.53 14.99 -7.74
C ASN A 169 -8.84 14.77 -8.56
N TRP A 170 -8.91 15.32 -9.77
CA TRP A 170 -10.04 15.10 -10.69
C TRP A 170 -10.27 13.60 -10.99
N ARG A 171 -9.20 12.81 -11.03
CA ARG A 171 -9.22 11.36 -11.25
C ARG A 171 -9.90 10.60 -10.10
N ASP A 172 -9.77 11.07 -8.88
CA ASP A 172 -10.21 10.39 -7.66
C ASP A 172 -11.65 10.77 -7.23
N LYS A 173 -12.37 11.59 -8.03
CA LYS A 173 -13.71 12.14 -7.73
C LYS A 173 -14.86 11.22 -8.09
#